data_7f209908199a82fd05a6680dbc981708
#
_entry.id   7f209908199a82fd05a6680dbc981708
#
_cell.length_a   1.000
_cell.length_b   1.000
_cell.length_c   1.000
_cell.angle_alpha   90.00
_cell.angle_beta   90.00
_cell.angle_gamma   90.00
#
_symmetry.space_group_name_H-M   'P 1'
#
loop_
_entity.id
_entity.type
_entity.pdbx_description
1 polymer ?
#
loop_
_entity_poly.entity_id
_entity_poly.type
_entity_poly.pdbx_seq_one_letter_code
_entity_poly.pdbx_strand_id
1 'polypeptide(L)'
;MEISILISASVLCLQAFASLIPDHDPLKGREVTIPEWEVEVIPGGDKVVLRGTVEEVHAQLLERNPNWDTDFPPSAEDLSERDLSGEGFTPIEKRINFAGSKYFCNGRWPTTARARVVEGIAYLRRVGGKPRLRAGPGRCSRVSCSWNAAIYWCNDAKSTKTLQSFGSIADGAQYIINRCKTRVGGADYTAGQVFHKTNWNVIVRNENSGC
;
A
#
# COMPACT_ATOMS: atom_id res chain seq x y z
N MET A 1 -62.32 37.69 -34.08
CA MET A 1 -60.94 38.12 -34.38
C MET A 1 -60.09 37.65 -33.22
N GLU A 2 -59.64 36.34 -33.26
CA GLU A 2 -58.90 35.68 -32.19
C GLU A 2 -57.44 35.74 -32.58
N ILE A 3 -56.61 36.26 -31.69
CA ILE A 3 -55.16 36.32 -31.86
C ILE A 3 -54.59 35.18 -31.09
N SER A 4 -54.15 34.15 -31.83
CA SER A 4 -53.38 32.99 -31.25
C SER A 4 -51.94 33.41 -31.07
N ILE A 5 -51.49 33.43 -29.81
CA ILE A 5 -50.09 33.66 -29.43
C ILE A 5 -49.40 32.29 -29.36
N LEU A 6 -48.52 32.02 -30.31
CA LEU A 6 -47.64 30.86 -30.30
C LEU A 6 -46.43 31.18 -29.40
N ILE A 7 -46.37 30.52 -28.24
CA ILE A 7 -45.20 30.56 -27.34
C ILE A 7 -44.26 29.48 -27.81
N SER A 8 -43.14 29.87 -28.44
CA SER A 8 -42.03 29.00 -28.82
C SER A 8 -41.16 28.74 -27.58
N ALA A 9 -41.24 27.56 -27.00
CA ALA A 9 -40.37 27.10 -25.93
C ALA A 9 -39.06 26.62 -26.52
N SER A 10 -38.03 27.44 -26.45
CA SER A 10 -36.65 27.05 -26.79
C SER A 10 -36.09 26.22 -25.65
N VAL A 11 -36.02 24.89 -25.82
CA VAL A 11 -35.30 23.97 -24.91
C VAL A 11 -33.82 24.13 -25.19
N LEU A 12 -33.12 24.85 -24.32
CA LEU A 12 -31.66 24.86 -24.29
C LEU A 12 -31.18 23.51 -23.72
N CYS A 13 -30.74 22.62 -24.61
CA CYS A 13 -30.06 21.40 -24.24
C CYS A 13 -28.63 21.77 -23.78
N LEU A 14 -28.40 21.89 -22.45
CA LEU A 14 -27.06 21.92 -21.86
C LEU A 14 -26.45 20.52 -22.04
N GLN A 15 -25.64 20.36 -23.05
CA GLN A 15 -24.77 19.21 -23.17
C GLN A 15 -23.64 19.35 -22.14
N ALA A 16 -23.79 18.65 -21.01
CA ALA A 16 -22.70 18.46 -20.07
C ALA A 16 -21.63 17.61 -20.77
N PHE A 17 -20.55 18.24 -21.24
CA PHE A 17 -19.35 17.53 -21.61
C PHE A 17 -18.74 16.96 -20.32
N ALA A 18 -19.12 15.73 -19.96
CA ALA A 18 -18.37 14.93 -19.04
C ALA A 18 -17.02 14.68 -19.70
N SER A 19 -16.00 15.42 -19.28
CA SER A 19 -14.61 15.15 -19.62
C SER A 19 -14.30 13.73 -19.15
N LEU A 20 -14.28 12.78 -20.06
CA LEU A 20 -13.74 11.44 -19.83
C LEU A 20 -12.25 11.64 -19.60
N ILE A 21 -11.85 11.89 -18.36
CA ILE A 21 -10.46 11.70 -17.93
C ILE A 21 -10.23 10.20 -18.13
N PRO A 22 -9.34 9.77 -19.02
CA PRO A 22 -9.07 8.35 -19.17
C PRO A 22 -8.63 7.84 -17.81
N ASP A 23 -9.37 6.87 -17.26
CA ASP A 23 -9.02 6.12 -16.05
C ASP A 23 -7.75 5.30 -16.37
N HIS A 24 -6.62 5.99 -16.33
CA HIS A 24 -5.31 5.42 -16.58
C HIS A 24 -4.73 4.85 -15.29
N ASP A 25 -5.41 3.84 -14.74
CA ASP A 25 -4.84 3.05 -13.66
C ASP A 25 -3.77 2.10 -14.22
N PRO A 26 -2.49 2.33 -13.91
CA PRO A 26 -1.41 1.46 -14.39
C PRO A 26 -1.48 0.02 -13.88
N LEU A 27 -2.33 -0.29 -12.89
CA LEU A 27 -2.62 -1.65 -12.43
C LEU A 27 -3.83 -2.26 -13.13
N LYS A 28 -4.63 -1.48 -13.86
CA LYS A 28 -5.78 -1.99 -14.61
C LYS A 28 -5.34 -3.02 -15.64
N GLY A 29 -5.93 -4.21 -15.56
CA GLY A 29 -5.57 -5.35 -16.41
C GLY A 29 -4.34 -6.14 -15.95
N ARG A 30 -3.71 -5.78 -14.83
CA ARG A 30 -2.69 -6.61 -14.18
C ARG A 30 -3.33 -7.56 -13.18
N GLU A 31 -2.73 -8.73 -13.02
CA GLU A 31 -3.16 -9.67 -12.00
C GLU A 31 -2.69 -9.16 -10.62
N VAL A 32 -3.66 -8.77 -9.79
CA VAL A 32 -3.43 -8.44 -8.39
C VAL A 32 -3.82 -9.65 -7.56
N THR A 33 -2.86 -10.24 -6.86
CA THR A 33 -3.05 -11.41 -6.01
C THR A 33 -3.29 -11.02 -4.56
N ILE A 34 -4.03 -11.87 -3.84
CA ILE A 34 -4.18 -11.77 -2.38
C ILE A 34 -2.93 -12.38 -1.74
N PRO A 35 -2.23 -11.69 -0.82
CA PRO A 35 -1.07 -12.25 -0.15
C PRO A 35 -1.44 -13.41 0.78
N GLU A 36 -0.54 -14.37 0.89
CA GLU A 36 -0.59 -15.44 1.87
C GLU A 36 0.51 -15.21 2.93
N TRP A 37 0.18 -15.47 4.19
CA TRP A 37 1.01 -15.23 5.36
C TRP A 37 1.14 -16.52 6.16
N GLU A 38 2.34 -17.03 6.25
CA GLU A 38 2.65 -18.15 7.15
C GLU A 38 3.08 -17.55 8.48
N VAL A 39 2.22 -17.63 9.50
CA VAL A 39 2.37 -16.91 10.78
C VAL A 39 2.07 -17.82 11.98
N GLU A 40 2.68 -17.51 13.12
CA GLU A 40 2.36 -18.11 14.40
C GLU A 40 1.20 -17.37 15.08
N VAL A 41 0.27 -18.15 15.61
CA VAL A 41 -0.87 -17.60 16.40
C VAL A 41 -0.50 -17.50 17.88
N ILE A 42 0.29 -18.45 18.37
CA ILE A 42 0.81 -18.53 19.74
C ILE A 42 2.34 -18.67 19.64
N PRO A 43 3.14 -18.01 20.50
CA PRO A 43 4.58 -18.11 20.47
C PRO A 43 5.07 -19.57 20.57
N GLY A 44 5.89 -19.99 19.60
CA GLY A 44 6.41 -21.35 19.49
C GLY A 44 5.39 -22.41 19.07
N GLY A 45 4.16 -21.99 18.71
CA GLY A 45 3.13 -22.88 18.17
C GLY A 45 3.30 -23.16 16.67
N ASP A 46 2.39 -24.01 16.15
CA ASP A 46 2.38 -24.33 14.73
C ASP A 46 2.02 -23.08 13.90
N LYS A 47 2.67 -22.96 12.76
CA LYS A 47 2.36 -21.91 11.79
C LYS A 47 1.08 -22.22 11.04
N VAL A 48 0.27 -21.21 10.83
CA VAL A 48 -0.94 -21.27 10.02
C VAL A 48 -0.79 -20.37 8.80
N VAL A 49 -1.51 -20.69 7.72
CA VAL A 49 -1.57 -19.85 6.53
C VAL A 49 -2.83 -19.01 6.58
N LEU A 50 -2.66 -17.69 6.68
CA LEU A 50 -3.73 -16.70 6.60
C LEU A 50 -3.68 -15.97 5.26
N ARG A 51 -4.81 -15.40 4.83
CA ARG A 51 -4.93 -14.68 3.56
C ARG A 51 -5.55 -13.31 3.78
N GLY A 52 -5.08 -12.35 3.01
CA GLY A 52 -5.59 -10.98 3.06
C GLY A 52 -4.48 -9.94 3.09
N THR A 53 -4.86 -8.67 3.19
CA THR A 53 -3.93 -7.59 3.53
C THR A 53 -3.42 -7.79 4.96
N VAL A 54 -2.36 -7.08 5.33
CA VAL A 54 -1.79 -7.20 6.69
C VAL A 54 -2.80 -6.85 7.78
N GLU A 55 -3.69 -5.91 7.52
CA GLU A 55 -4.75 -5.51 8.45
C GLU A 55 -5.77 -6.63 8.66
N GLU A 56 -6.17 -7.30 7.56
CA GLU A 56 -7.09 -8.44 7.60
C GLU A 56 -6.46 -9.64 8.30
N VAL A 57 -5.18 -9.89 8.05
CA VAL A 57 -4.42 -10.97 8.72
C VAL A 57 -4.26 -10.68 10.21
N HIS A 58 -3.95 -9.44 10.58
CA HIS A 58 -3.87 -9.04 11.98
C HIS A 58 -5.20 -9.23 12.71
N ALA A 59 -6.32 -8.86 12.10
CA ALA A 59 -7.66 -9.11 12.65
C ALA A 59 -7.92 -10.61 12.87
N GLN A 60 -7.55 -11.47 11.89
CA GLN A 60 -7.67 -12.92 12.02
C GLN A 60 -6.78 -13.50 13.12
N LEU A 61 -5.61 -12.90 13.37
CA LEU A 61 -4.73 -13.28 14.46
C LEU A 61 -5.34 -12.95 15.83
N LEU A 62 -5.92 -11.75 15.98
CA LEU A 62 -6.60 -11.33 17.22
C LEU A 62 -7.88 -12.16 17.50
N GLU A 63 -8.61 -12.59 16.47
CA GLU A 63 -9.74 -13.51 16.66
C GLU A 63 -9.31 -14.87 17.21
N ARG A 64 -8.13 -15.36 16.82
CA ARG A 64 -7.59 -16.65 17.26
C ARG A 64 -6.82 -16.56 18.58
N ASN A 65 -6.17 -15.45 18.81
CA ASN A 65 -5.44 -15.13 20.02
C ASN A 65 -5.65 -13.66 20.38
N PRO A 66 -6.60 -13.33 21.29
CA PRO A 66 -6.85 -11.94 21.71
C PRO A 66 -5.61 -11.25 22.31
N ASN A 67 -4.64 -12.02 22.80
CA ASN A 67 -3.39 -11.50 23.35
C ASN A 67 -2.26 -11.43 22.33
N TRP A 68 -2.52 -11.66 21.03
CA TRP A 68 -1.49 -11.76 20.02
C TRP A 68 -0.55 -10.54 20.02
N ASP A 69 -1.08 -9.36 20.19
CA ASP A 69 -0.32 -8.11 20.26
C ASP A 69 0.66 -8.04 21.43
N THR A 70 0.33 -8.69 22.54
CA THR A 70 1.17 -8.80 23.73
C THR A 70 2.20 -9.92 23.58
N ASP A 71 1.79 -11.04 22.98
CA ASP A 71 2.61 -12.23 22.78
C ASP A 71 3.68 -12.01 21.70
N PHE A 72 3.36 -11.16 20.72
CA PHE A 72 4.25 -10.74 19.62
C PHE A 72 4.40 -9.22 19.61
N PRO A 73 5.10 -8.62 20.58
CA PRO A 73 5.28 -7.17 20.63
C PRO A 73 6.06 -6.67 19.40
N PRO A 74 5.82 -5.42 18.96
CA PRO A 74 6.66 -4.79 17.94
C PRO A 74 8.12 -4.86 18.35
N SER A 75 9.01 -5.06 17.38
CA SER A 75 10.44 -4.99 17.67
C SER A 75 10.81 -3.59 18.18
N ALA A 76 11.85 -3.51 19.01
CA ALA A 76 12.35 -2.21 19.52
C ALA A 76 12.67 -1.23 18.37
N GLU A 77 12.97 -1.75 17.19
CA GLU A 77 13.25 -0.99 15.96
C GLU A 77 12.00 -0.34 15.35
N ASP A 78 10.84 -1.00 15.44
CA ASP A 78 9.56 -0.46 14.98
C ASP A 78 9.06 0.68 15.88
N LEU A 79 9.48 0.67 17.14
CA LEU A 79 9.17 1.72 18.11
C LEU A 79 10.06 2.96 17.95
N SER A 80 11.31 2.81 17.50
CA SER A 80 12.28 3.90 17.37
C SER A 80 11.97 4.88 16.24
N GLU A 81 11.17 4.51 15.25
CA GLU A 81 10.74 5.43 14.18
C GLU A 81 9.62 6.40 14.61
N ARG A 82 9.00 6.19 15.77
CA ARG A 82 8.07 7.17 16.36
C ARG A 82 8.79 8.31 17.07
N ASP A 83 10.05 8.07 17.44
CA ASP A 83 10.87 9.04 18.18
C ASP A 83 12.14 9.35 17.37
N LEU A 84 12.10 10.44 16.58
CA LEU A 84 13.20 10.88 15.72
C LEU A 84 14.29 11.65 16.52
N SER A 85 14.54 11.28 17.78
CA SER A 85 15.63 11.85 18.54
C SER A 85 16.17 10.87 19.58
N GLY A 86 17.26 10.16 19.27
CA GLY A 86 17.99 9.40 20.28
C GLY A 86 18.85 8.27 19.73
N GLU A 87 20.14 8.39 19.95
CA GLU A 87 21.14 7.39 19.61
C GLU A 87 21.05 6.16 20.53
N GLY A 88 21.09 4.96 19.96
CA GLY A 88 21.21 3.71 20.71
C GLY A 88 20.92 2.49 19.86
N PHE A 89 21.95 1.81 19.39
CA PHE A 89 21.88 0.73 18.39
C PHE A 89 22.03 -0.65 18.97
N THR A 90 21.20 -1.63 18.54
CA THR A 90 21.47 -3.06 18.57
C THR A 90 21.05 -3.73 17.25
N PRO A 91 21.58 -4.91 16.87
CA PRO A 91 21.71 -5.32 15.48
C PRO A 91 20.40 -5.83 14.87
N ILE A 92 20.11 -5.23 13.85
CA ILE A 92 19.07 -5.04 12.86
C ILE A 92 18.94 -6.25 11.94
N GLU A 93 17.72 -6.76 11.74
CA GLU A 93 17.39 -7.39 10.44
C GLU A 93 17.74 -6.38 9.35
N LYS A 94 18.64 -6.76 8.45
CA LYS A 94 19.23 -5.86 7.46
C LYS A 94 18.14 -5.21 6.61
N ARG A 95 17.75 -3.98 6.95
CA ARG A 95 16.79 -3.18 6.18
C ARG A 95 17.19 -3.17 4.71
N ILE A 96 16.21 -3.31 3.84
CA ILE A 96 16.44 -3.23 2.40
C ILE A 96 16.79 -1.79 2.03
N ASN A 97 17.98 -1.60 1.47
CA ASN A 97 18.46 -0.29 1.09
C ASN A 97 17.97 0.09 -0.32
N PHE A 98 17.13 1.11 -0.39
CA PHE A 98 16.66 1.72 -1.64
C PHE A 98 17.48 2.95 -2.07
N ALA A 99 18.62 3.25 -1.43
CA ALA A 99 19.47 4.38 -1.85
C ALA A 99 19.91 4.20 -3.30
N GLY A 100 19.79 5.26 -4.10
CA GLY A 100 20.08 5.22 -5.53
C GLY A 100 19.05 4.50 -6.41
N SER A 101 17.97 3.97 -5.83
CA SER A 101 16.89 3.33 -6.58
C SER A 101 16.12 4.33 -7.44
N LYS A 102 15.71 3.89 -8.63
CA LYS A 102 14.75 4.64 -9.45
C LYS A 102 13.42 4.72 -8.73
N TYR A 103 12.82 5.90 -8.68
CA TYR A 103 11.50 6.10 -8.10
C TYR A 103 10.70 7.15 -8.85
N PHE A 104 9.39 7.11 -8.68
CA PHE A 104 8.45 8.12 -9.17
C PHE A 104 7.58 8.57 -8.03
N CYS A 105 7.40 9.88 -7.91
CA CYS A 105 6.41 10.48 -7.03
C CYS A 105 5.10 10.74 -7.81
N ASN A 106 4.23 11.51 -7.25
CA ASN A 106 2.90 11.92 -7.72
C ASN A 106 2.70 12.01 -9.25
N GLY A 107 1.46 12.04 -9.70
CA GLY A 107 1.09 12.15 -11.11
C GLY A 107 0.90 10.82 -11.84
N ARG A 108 1.57 9.74 -11.40
CA ARG A 108 1.35 8.37 -11.90
C ARG A 108 0.29 7.64 -11.08
N TRP A 109 0.28 7.88 -9.77
CA TRP A 109 -0.58 7.24 -8.81
C TRP A 109 -1.41 8.28 -8.07
N PRO A 110 -2.71 8.04 -7.80
CA PRO A 110 -3.50 8.94 -6.99
C PRO A 110 -2.95 9.00 -5.56
N THR A 111 -2.91 10.21 -4.99
CA THR A 111 -2.35 10.45 -3.66
C THR A 111 -3.28 9.96 -2.56
N THR A 112 -2.69 9.50 -1.46
CA THR A 112 -3.38 9.04 -0.26
C THR A 112 -2.82 9.71 0.99
N ALA A 113 -3.56 9.65 2.10
CA ALA A 113 -3.13 10.21 3.38
C ALA A 113 -1.86 9.51 3.89
N ARG A 114 -0.77 10.29 4.09
CA ARG A 114 0.52 9.76 4.54
C ARG A 114 0.41 9.00 5.87
N ALA A 115 -0.40 9.48 6.82
CA ALA A 115 -0.59 8.84 8.12
C ALA A 115 -1.09 7.38 8.00
N ARG A 116 -2.00 7.11 7.05
CA ARG A 116 -2.52 5.76 6.82
C ARG A 116 -1.48 4.82 6.21
N VAL A 117 -0.59 5.35 5.37
CA VAL A 117 0.54 4.56 4.86
C VAL A 117 1.51 4.20 5.98
N VAL A 118 1.77 5.11 6.93
CA VAL A 118 2.61 4.85 8.13
C VAL A 118 2.02 3.72 8.97
N GLU A 119 0.70 3.68 9.16
CA GLU A 119 0.01 2.57 9.84
C GLU A 119 0.25 1.24 9.12
N GLY A 120 0.06 1.18 7.80
CA GLY A 120 0.32 -0.02 7.00
C GLY A 120 1.78 -0.48 7.05
N ILE A 121 2.74 0.45 7.06
CA ILE A 121 4.16 0.16 7.25
C ILE A 121 4.41 -0.50 8.61
N ALA A 122 3.80 0.01 9.69
CA ALA A 122 3.94 -0.54 11.02
C ALA A 122 3.40 -1.98 11.09
N TYR A 123 2.23 -2.24 10.50
CA TYR A 123 1.67 -3.59 10.42
C TYR A 123 2.57 -4.55 9.61
N LEU A 124 3.09 -4.14 8.45
CA LEU A 124 3.96 -4.95 7.61
C LEU A 124 5.28 -5.34 8.31
N ARG A 125 5.77 -4.51 9.22
CA ARG A 125 6.95 -4.83 10.04
C ARG A 125 6.63 -5.79 11.17
N ARG A 126 5.44 -5.66 11.74
CA ARG A 126 5.00 -6.42 12.90
C ARG A 126 4.61 -7.86 12.57
N VAL A 127 3.80 -8.05 11.52
CA VAL A 127 3.34 -9.38 11.11
C VAL A 127 4.45 -10.08 10.34
N GLY A 128 5.01 -11.12 10.94
CA GLY A 128 6.11 -11.89 10.37
C GLY A 128 5.74 -12.62 9.08
N GLY A 129 6.73 -13.24 8.43
CA GLY A 129 6.55 -14.06 7.25
C GLY A 129 7.36 -13.61 6.05
N LYS A 130 7.48 -14.49 5.05
CA LYS A 130 8.22 -14.26 3.80
C LYS A 130 7.26 -14.14 2.63
N PRO A 131 7.06 -12.92 2.08
CA PRO A 131 6.18 -12.76 0.93
C PRO A 131 6.76 -13.44 -0.32
N ARG A 132 5.89 -14.10 -1.08
CA ARG A 132 6.22 -14.80 -2.32
C ARG A 132 5.25 -14.42 -3.42
N LEU A 133 5.77 -14.00 -4.58
CA LEU A 133 5.01 -13.78 -5.79
C LEU A 133 5.56 -14.65 -6.93
N ARG A 134 4.65 -15.19 -7.73
CA ARG A 134 4.98 -15.90 -8.96
C ARG A 134 5.71 -14.97 -9.94
N ALA A 135 6.25 -15.55 -11.00
CA ALA A 135 6.93 -14.81 -12.06
C ALA A 135 6.09 -13.65 -12.60
N GLY A 136 6.76 -12.48 -12.80
CA GLY A 136 6.24 -11.30 -13.48
C GLY A 136 6.53 -11.33 -14.99
N PRO A 137 6.66 -10.18 -15.66
CA PRO A 137 6.69 -8.83 -15.04
C PRO A 137 5.33 -8.28 -14.63
N GLY A 138 5.34 -7.44 -13.59
CA GLY A 138 4.16 -6.65 -13.19
C GLY A 138 3.06 -7.44 -12.51
N ARG A 139 3.33 -8.62 -11.97
CA ARG A 139 2.45 -9.31 -11.04
C ARG A 139 2.55 -8.64 -9.69
N CYS A 140 1.42 -8.19 -9.16
CA CYS A 140 1.37 -7.41 -7.94
C CYS A 140 0.53 -8.11 -6.86
N SER A 141 0.80 -7.77 -5.60
CA SER A 141 -0.01 -8.13 -4.45
C SER A 141 -0.31 -6.88 -3.63
N ARG A 142 -1.56 -6.68 -3.23
CA ARG A 142 -1.96 -5.62 -2.31
C ARG A 142 -1.71 -6.12 -0.90
N VAL A 143 -0.60 -5.69 -0.31
CA VAL A 143 -0.12 -6.21 1.00
C VAL A 143 -0.66 -5.43 2.18
N SER A 144 -1.10 -4.18 1.98
CA SER A 144 -1.76 -3.34 2.99
C SER A 144 -2.82 -2.50 2.32
N CYS A 145 -3.96 -2.34 2.96
CA CYS A 145 -5.03 -1.45 2.55
C CYS A 145 -5.85 -1.00 3.75
N SER A 146 -5.86 0.31 4.02
CA SER A 146 -6.64 0.91 5.10
C SER A 146 -7.04 2.33 4.73
N TRP A 147 -8.33 2.69 4.89
CA TRP A 147 -8.84 4.03 4.58
C TRP A 147 -8.42 4.52 3.18
N ASN A 148 -8.56 3.66 2.19
CA ASN A 148 -8.15 3.90 0.80
C ASN A 148 -6.63 4.14 0.61
N ALA A 149 -5.80 3.92 1.61
CA ALA A 149 -4.35 3.94 1.47
C ALA A 149 -3.84 2.52 1.24
N ALA A 150 -3.26 2.27 0.07
CA ALA A 150 -2.80 0.95 -0.31
C ALA A 150 -1.28 0.90 -0.53
N ILE A 151 -0.69 -0.21 -0.09
CA ILE A 151 0.69 -0.59 -0.39
C ILE A 151 0.65 -1.86 -1.25
N TYR A 152 1.29 -1.78 -2.40
CA TYR A 152 1.46 -2.91 -3.31
C TYR A 152 2.91 -3.33 -3.39
N TRP A 153 3.12 -4.62 -3.55
CA TRP A 153 4.38 -5.21 -3.93
C TRP A 153 4.23 -5.89 -5.28
N CYS A 154 5.14 -5.60 -6.21
CA CYS A 154 5.12 -6.14 -7.57
C CYS A 154 6.44 -6.87 -7.88
N ASN A 155 6.33 -8.05 -8.49
CA ASN A 155 7.46 -8.80 -9.03
C ASN A 155 7.66 -8.45 -10.51
N ASP A 156 8.81 -7.89 -10.85
CA ASP A 156 9.21 -7.56 -12.23
C ASP A 156 10.16 -8.60 -12.82
N ALA A 157 10.58 -9.59 -12.02
CA ALA A 157 11.42 -10.68 -12.50
C ALA A 157 10.63 -11.72 -13.30
N LYS A 158 11.29 -12.38 -14.24
CA LYS A 158 10.73 -13.51 -15.02
C LYS A 158 10.63 -14.82 -14.20
N SER A 159 11.05 -14.80 -12.96
CA SER A 159 11.00 -15.93 -12.02
C SER A 159 10.21 -15.56 -10.77
N THR A 160 9.78 -16.58 -10.03
CA THR A 160 9.18 -16.40 -8.70
C THR A 160 10.14 -15.66 -7.79
N LYS A 161 9.63 -14.70 -7.03
CA LYS A 161 10.39 -13.91 -6.06
C LYS A 161 9.87 -14.16 -4.65
N THR A 162 10.80 -14.39 -3.74
CA THR A 162 10.55 -14.43 -2.29
C THR A 162 11.43 -13.35 -1.65
N LEU A 163 10.86 -12.52 -0.80
CA LEU A 163 11.60 -11.55 -0.01
C LEU A 163 11.92 -12.12 1.38
N GLN A 164 12.85 -11.49 2.08
CA GLN A 164 13.27 -11.93 3.43
C GLN A 164 12.15 -11.78 4.45
N SER A 165 11.39 -10.67 4.35
CA SER A 165 10.24 -10.40 5.20
C SER A 165 9.28 -9.42 4.51
N PHE A 166 8.07 -9.26 5.04
CA PHE A 166 7.17 -8.18 4.64
C PHE A 166 7.74 -6.80 5.03
N GLY A 167 8.62 -6.72 6.02
CA GLY A 167 9.41 -5.54 6.34
C GLY A 167 10.22 -4.99 5.16
N SER A 168 10.67 -5.86 4.24
CA SER A 168 11.32 -5.42 2.99
C SER A 168 10.41 -4.54 2.13
N ILE A 169 9.10 -4.82 2.14
CA ILE A 169 8.09 -4.01 1.42
C ILE A 169 7.83 -2.72 2.18
N ALA A 170 7.76 -2.80 3.52
CA ALA A 170 7.65 -1.63 4.40
C ALA A 170 8.80 -0.63 4.16
N ASP A 171 10.04 -1.10 3.97
CA ASP A 171 11.19 -0.23 3.66
C ASP A 171 11.00 0.52 2.34
N GLY A 172 10.45 -0.14 1.32
CA GLY A 172 10.11 0.51 0.05
C GLY A 172 9.01 1.56 0.20
N ALA A 173 7.96 1.25 0.97
CA ALA A 173 6.90 2.20 1.27
C ALA A 173 7.42 3.38 2.10
N GLN A 174 8.29 3.13 3.09
CA GLN A 174 8.98 4.16 3.87
C GLN A 174 9.82 5.08 2.99
N TYR A 175 10.57 4.51 2.05
CA TYR A 175 11.35 5.30 1.09
C TYR A 175 10.44 6.24 0.28
N ILE A 176 9.28 5.76 -0.19
CA ILE A 176 8.31 6.57 -0.93
C ILE A 176 7.78 7.71 -0.06
N ILE A 177 7.28 7.44 1.15
CA ILE A 177 6.69 8.50 1.99
C ILE A 177 7.71 9.54 2.47
N ASN A 178 9.00 9.21 2.47
CA ASN A 178 10.07 10.14 2.79
C ASN A 178 10.44 11.05 1.60
N ARG A 179 10.24 10.58 0.36
CA ARG A 179 10.62 11.28 -0.87
C ARG A 179 9.46 11.94 -1.59
N CYS A 180 8.26 11.41 -1.46
CA CYS A 180 7.08 11.77 -2.25
C CYS A 180 6.01 12.45 -1.39
N LYS A 181 6.35 13.57 -0.75
CA LYS A 181 5.42 14.36 0.05
C LYS A 181 4.66 15.36 -0.81
N THR A 182 3.35 15.47 -0.58
CA THR A 182 2.49 16.55 -1.09
C THR A 182 1.65 17.07 0.06
N ARG A 183 1.58 18.39 0.25
CA ARG A 183 0.79 19.00 1.31
C ARG A 183 -0.42 19.69 0.71
N VAL A 184 -1.61 19.31 1.17
CA VAL A 184 -2.89 19.87 0.71
C VAL A 184 -3.76 20.17 1.93
N GLY A 185 -4.24 21.40 2.07
CA GLY A 185 -5.13 21.79 3.17
C GLY A 185 -4.55 21.54 4.59
N GLY A 186 -3.22 21.61 4.75
CA GLY A 186 -2.57 21.35 6.04
C GLY A 186 -2.27 19.87 6.32
N ALA A 187 -2.78 18.94 5.53
CA ALA A 187 -2.53 17.50 5.66
C ALA A 187 -1.44 17.01 4.69
N ASP A 188 -0.68 16.00 5.11
CA ASP A 188 0.36 15.38 4.29
C ASP A 188 -0.22 14.18 3.51
N TYR A 189 -0.04 14.22 2.20
CA TYR A 189 -0.38 13.16 1.26
C TYR A 189 0.87 12.60 0.61
N THR A 190 0.74 11.41 0.05
CA THR A 190 1.83 10.72 -0.66
C THR A 190 1.27 9.81 -1.74
N ALA A 191 2.04 9.62 -2.79
CA ALA A 191 1.90 8.53 -3.75
C ALA A 191 3.24 8.34 -4.44
N GLY A 192 3.55 7.11 -4.82
CA GLY A 192 4.79 6.87 -5.54
C GLY A 192 5.07 5.39 -5.78
N GLN A 193 6.17 5.16 -6.44
CA GLN A 193 6.68 3.83 -6.78
C GLN A 193 8.19 3.85 -6.69
N VAL A 194 8.79 2.83 -6.08
CA VAL A 194 10.24 2.65 -6.00
C VAL A 194 10.64 1.27 -6.48
N PHE A 195 11.70 1.19 -7.29
CA PHE A 195 12.18 -0.03 -7.92
C PHE A 195 13.45 -0.53 -7.26
N HIS A 196 13.41 -1.76 -6.75
CA HIS A 196 14.58 -2.40 -6.19
C HIS A 196 15.45 -3.01 -7.31
N LYS A 197 16.78 -2.97 -7.14
CA LYS A 197 17.78 -3.48 -8.11
C LYS A 197 17.62 -4.96 -8.47
N THR A 198 16.90 -5.75 -7.67
CA THR A 198 16.63 -7.17 -7.93
C THR A 198 15.26 -7.42 -8.58
N ASN A 199 14.79 -6.49 -9.42
CA ASN A 199 13.60 -6.59 -10.25
C ASN A 199 12.30 -6.84 -9.46
N TRP A 200 12.00 -5.96 -8.52
CA TRP A 200 10.72 -5.83 -7.86
C TRP A 200 10.51 -4.37 -7.44
N ASN A 201 9.28 -4.01 -7.15
CA ASN A 201 8.95 -2.65 -6.80
C ASN A 201 7.86 -2.58 -5.75
N VAL A 202 7.77 -1.43 -5.09
CA VAL A 202 6.71 -1.07 -4.15
C VAL A 202 5.95 0.13 -4.70
N ILE A 203 4.63 0.10 -4.58
CA ILE A 203 3.74 1.21 -4.96
C ILE A 203 2.95 1.63 -3.73
N VAL A 204 2.85 2.94 -3.51
CA VAL A 204 1.95 3.58 -2.54
C VAL A 204 0.98 4.43 -3.32
N ARG A 205 -0.33 4.22 -3.09
CA ARG A 205 -1.39 4.94 -3.81
C ARG A 205 -2.69 5.01 -3.02
N ASN A 206 -3.59 5.89 -3.46
CA ASN A 206 -5.00 5.78 -3.08
C ASN A 206 -5.67 4.64 -3.84
N GLU A 207 -6.53 3.89 -3.14
CA GLU A 207 -7.36 2.83 -3.72
C GLU A 207 -8.79 3.34 -3.88
N ASN A 208 -9.15 3.72 -5.11
CA ASN A 208 -10.46 4.31 -5.39
C ASN A 208 -11.62 3.32 -5.23
N SER A 209 -11.33 2.03 -5.34
CA SER A 209 -12.33 0.95 -5.16
C SER A 209 -12.58 0.59 -3.70
N GLY A 210 -11.87 1.25 -2.79
CA GLY A 210 -11.93 0.98 -1.36
C GLY A 210 -11.02 -0.18 -0.90
N CYS A 211 -10.86 -0.25 0.40
CA CYS A 211 -10.16 -1.32 1.09
C CYS A 211 -11.13 -2.36 1.66
#